data_65c9bd22b3a08e8cde03c561101283a1
#
_entry.id   65c9bd22b3a08e8cde03c561101283a1
#
_cell.length_a   1.000
_cell.length_b   1.000
_cell.length_c   1.000
_cell.angle_alpha   90.00
_cell.angle_beta   90.00
_cell.angle_gamma   90.00
#
_symmetry.space_group_name_H-M   'P 1'
#
loop_
_entity.id
_entity.type
_entity.pdbx_description
1 polymer ?
#
loop_
_entity_poly.entity_id
_entity_poly.type
_entity_poly.pdbx_seq_one_letter_code
_entity_poly.pdbx_strand_id
1 'polypeptide(L)'
;IDVWLKGHCGDTIYVDRKCREAESIAHPALSAILSIQPCVLEEIMTNATMSGRGLIARFLYASPPSRIGSRSFTSRPIPPEIEADYRSMIYRLMALDRPEEPRTLTLAPDATEQIAEYFQHHERFLVGEGQAISDWASKYIGAVLRIAGLIHATEMQPEGSPIITEATITRAICIGQY
;
A
#
# COMPACT_ATOMS: atom_id res chain seq x y z
N ILE A 1 12.47 3.22 -13.56
CA ILE A 1 12.37 2.55 -12.25
C ILE A 1 12.57 3.57 -11.12
N ASP A 2 13.57 4.46 -11.15
CA ASP A 2 13.85 5.42 -10.08
C ASP A 2 12.66 6.30 -9.69
N VAL A 3 11.90 6.81 -10.66
CA VAL A 3 10.69 7.62 -10.42
C VAL A 3 9.65 6.82 -9.61
N TRP A 4 9.47 5.54 -9.93
CA TRP A 4 8.55 4.66 -9.19
C TRP A 4 8.99 4.43 -7.74
N LEU A 5 10.30 4.18 -7.55
CA LEU A 5 10.86 3.95 -6.22
C LEU A 5 10.78 5.21 -5.36
N LYS A 6 11.21 6.35 -5.91
CA LYS A 6 11.14 7.65 -5.23
C LYS A 6 9.69 8.05 -4.94
N GLY A 7 8.78 7.91 -5.91
CA GLY A 7 7.38 8.20 -5.73
C GLY A 7 6.68 7.31 -4.70
N HIS A 8 7.16 6.05 -4.52
CA HIS A 8 6.68 5.17 -3.46
C HIS A 8 7.23 5.58 -2.07
N CYS A 9 8.47 6.05 -1.99
CA CYS A 9 9.12 6.41 -0.72
C CYS A 9 8.86 7.86 -0.29
N GLY A 10 8.40 8.73 -1.20
CA GLY A 10 8.29 10.17 -0.94
C GLY A 10 9.60 10.93 -1.12
N ASP A 11 10.62 10.30 -1.72
CA ASP A 11 11.92 10.95 -1.95
C ASP A 11 11.84 11.95 -3.10
N THR A 12 12.46 13.11 -2.96
CA THR A 12 12.43 14.16 -3.97
C THR A 12 12.87 13.66 -5.35
N ILE A 13 12.08 13.96 -6.36
CA ILE A 13 12.36 13.65 -7.76
C ILE A 13 12.92 14.91 -8.41
N TYR A 14 14.12 14.80 -8.99
CA TYR A 14 14.73 15.84 -9.81
C TYR A 14 14.73 15.38 -11.28
N VAL A 15 14.27 16.26 -12.15
CA VAL A 15 14.29 16.05 -13.61
C VAL A 15 15.08 17.19 -14.24
N ASP A 16 16.30 16.88 -14.65
CA ASP A 16 17.15 17.79 -15.42
C ASP A 16 17.11 17.37 -16.89
N ARG A 17 16.73 18.28 -17.78
CA ARG A 17 16.68 18.08 -19.22
C ARG A 17 17.47 19.17 -19.92
N LYS A 18 18.31 18.80 -20.87
CA LYS A 18 19.22 19.71 -21.62
C LYS A 18 18.58 20.97 -22.22
N CYS A 19 17.26 21.05 -22.34
CA CYS A 19 16.55 22.14 -23.04
C CYS A 19 15.40 22.75 -22.23
N ARG A 20 15.29 22.47 -20.94
CA ARG A 20 14.25 23.04 -20.04
C ARG A 20 14.86 23.33 -18.67
N GLU A 21 14.23 24.23 -17.92
CA GLU A 21 14.57 24.42 -16.52
C GLU A 21 14.45 23.12 -15.75
N ALA A 22 15.34 22.90 -14.79
CA ALA A 22 15.29 21.74 -13.92
C ALA A 22 14.01 21.77 -13.08
N GLU A 23 13.26 20.69 -13.10
CA GLU A 23 12.03 20.55 -12.32
C GLU A 23 12.30 19.65 -11.12
N SER A 24 11.74 20.01 -9.96
CA SER A 24 11.79 19.17 -8.76
C SER A 24 10.40 18.98 -8.19
N ILE A 25 10.13 17.75 -7.71
CA ILE A 25 8.90 17.42 -7.00
C ILE A 25 9.33 17.00 -5.59
N ALA A 26 9.04 17.85 -4.62
CA ALA A 26 9.18 17.51 -3.21
C ALA A 26 8.02 16.59 -2.80
N HIS A 27 8.32 15.61 -1.97
CA HIS A 27 7.32 14.67 -1.41
C HIS A 27 6.37 14.02 -2.44
N PRO A 28 6.90 13.41 -3.52
CA PRO A 28 6.07 12.74 -4.50
C PRO A 28 5.31 11.56 -3.86
N ALA A 29 4.05 11.38 -4.24
CA ALA A 29 3.25 10.23 -3.84
C ALA A 29 2.72 9.54 -5.09
N LEU A 30 3.20 8.32 -5.36
CA LEU A 30 2.80 7.53 -6.52
C LEU A 30 2.08 6.26 -6.08
N SER A 31 0.85 6.10 -6.53
CA SER A 31 0.08 4.87 -6.36
C SER A 31 -0.25 4.27 -7.72
N ALA A 32 -0.22 2.94 -7.82
CA ALA A 32 -0.54 2.21 -9.04
C ALA A 32 -1.41 0.99 -8.74
N ILE A 33 -2.44 0.79 -9.56
CA ILE A 33 -3.24 -0.43 -9.60
C ILE A 33 -3.09 -1.02 -10.98
N LEU A 34 -2.66 -2.28 -11.03
CA LEU A 34 -2.41 -3.00 -12.27
C LEU A 34 -3.26 -4.28 -12.30
N SER A 35 -3.91 -4.53 -13.42
CA SER A 35 -4.57 -5.81 -13.70
C SER A 35 -3.82 -6.47 -14.85
N ILE A 36 -3.14 -7.56 -14.56
CA ILE A 36 -2.28 -8.26 -15.51
C ILE A 36 -2.61 -9.76 -15.54
N GLN A 37 -2.26 -10.42 -16.62
CA GLN A 37 -2.38 -11.87 -16.71
C GLN A 37 -1.27 -12.56 -15.89
N PRO A 38 -1.53 -13.72 -15.26
CA PRO A 38 -0.53 -14.44 -14.48
C PRO A 38 0.78 -14.71 -15.23
N CYS A 39 0.71 -15.08 -16.52
CA CYS A 39 1.91 -15.33 -17.33
C CYS A 39 2.77 -14.07 -17.51
N VAL A 40 2.16 -12.89 -17.65
CA VAL A 40 2.90 -11.62 -17.74
C VAL A 40 3.54 -11.29 -16.40
N LEU A 41 2.87 -11.59 -15.28
CA LEU A 41 3.45 -11.42 -13.95
C LEU A 41 4.68 -12.30 -13.76
N GLU A 42 4.63 -13.57 -14.18
CA GLU A 42 5.77 -14.49 -14.14
C GLU A 42 6.97 -13.95 -14.91
N GLU A 43 6.75 -13.42 -16.12
CA GLU A 43 7.81 -12.78 -16.92
C GLU A 43 8.43 -11.57 -16.21
N ILE A 44 7.61 -10.73 -15.59
CA ILE A 44 8.07 -9.56 -14.84
C ILE A 44 8.88 -9.99 -13.61
N MET A 45 8.43 -11.01 -12.88
CA MET A 45 9.10 -11.50 -11.68
C MET A 45 10.45 -12.16 -11.98
N THR A 46 10.61 -12.77 -13.16
CA THR A 46 11.88 -13.36 -13.61
C THR A 46 12.84 -12.32 -14.18
N ASN A 47 12.39 -11.09 -14.44
CA ASN A 47 13.24 -10.04 -14.98
C ASN A 47 14.19 -9.49 -13.92
N ALA A 48 15.48 -9.81 -14.03
CA ALA A 48 16.52 -9.43 -13.07
C ALA A 48 16.61 -7.91 -12.82
N THR A 49 16.29 -7.07 -13.82
CA THR A 49 16.34 -5.61 -13.68
C THR A 49 15.21 -5.10 -12.79
N MET A 50 14.03 -5.69 -12.89
CA MET A 50 12.86 -5.30 -12.08
C MET A 50 12.92 -5.89 -10.68
N SER A 51 13.33 -7.14 -10.55
CA SER A 51 13.51 -7.84 -9.28
C SER A 51 14.65 -7.23 -8.47
N GLY A 52 15.84 -7.10 -9.05
CA GLY A 52 17.04 -6.62 -8.35
C GLY A 52 17.00 -5.16 -7.87
N ARG A 53 16.06 -4.33 -8.38
CA ARG A 53 15.86 -2.95 -7.90
C ARG A 53 14.73 -2.80 -6.88
N GLY A 54 14.09 -3.90 -6.47
CA GLY A 54 13.06 -3.91 -5.45
C GLY A 54 11.74 -3.23 -5.85
N LEU A 55 11.50 -2.97 -7.14
CA LEU A 55 10.22 -2.41 -7.60
C LEU A 55 9.09 -3.39 -7.35
N ILE A 56 9.29 -4.65 -7.73
CA ILE A 56 8.31 -5.74 -7.59
C ILE A 56 7.96 -5.96 -6.11
N ALA A 57 8.95 -5.83 -5.23
CA ALA A 57 8.76 -5.99 -3.79
C ALA A 57 7.87 -4.93 -3.13
N ARG A 58 7.49 -3.88 -3.86
CA ARG A 58 6.61 -2.81 -3.35
C ARG A 58 5.14 -2.95 -3.75
N PHE A 59 4.84 -3.92 -4.61
CA PHE A 59 3.45 -4.24 -4.96
C PHE A 59 2.86 -5.28 -4.00
N LEU A 60 1.59 -5.11 -3.69
CA LEU A 60 0.76 -6.15 -3.09
C LEU A 60 0.10 -6.93 -4.22
N TYR A 61 0.04 -8.24 -4.08
CA TYR A 61 -0.48 -9.14 -5.10
C TYR A 61 -1.77 -9.77 -4.62
N ALA A 62 -2.79 -9.79 -5.48
CA ALA A 62 -4.03 -10.51 -5.25
C ALA A 62 -4.31 -11.43 -6.44
N SER A 63 -4.47 -12.70 -6.16
CA SER A 63 -4.81 -13.72 -7.17
C SER A 63 -6.12 -14.41 -6.78
N PRO A 64 -7.27 -13.78 -7.05
CA PRO A 64 -8.55 -14.39 -6.72
C PRO A 64 -8.78 -15.66 -7.54
N PRO A 65 -9.47 -16.67 -6.98
CA PRO A 65 -9.77 -17.90 -7.69
C PRO A 65 -10.65 -17.63 -8.92
N SER A 66 -10.39 -18.37 -10.00
CA SER A 66 -11.17 -18.26 -11.23
C SER A 66 -12.63 -18.65 -10.98
N ARG A 67 -13.54 -17.83 -11.44
CA ARG A 67 -14.99 -18.09 -11.41
C ARG A 67 -15.53 -18.57 -12.76
N ILE A 68 -14.67 -18.99 -13.68
CA ILE A 68 -15.10 -19.56 -14.96
C ILE A 68 -15.96 -20.79 -14.68
N GLY A 69 -17.13 -20.89 -15.33
CA GLY A 69 -18.12 -21.97 -15.11
C GLY A 69 -19.15 -21.69 -14.00
N SER A 70 -18.86 -20.74 -13.09
CA SER A 70 -19.80 -20.36 -12.00
C SER A 70 -20.26 -18.89 -12.08
N ARG A 71 -19.91 -18.19 -13.17
CA ARG A 71 -20.28 -16.78 -13.35
C ARG A 71 -21.78 -16.66 -13.63
N SER A 72 -22.45 -15.71 -12.96
CA SER A 72 -23.83 -15.34 -13.27
C SER A 72 -23.85 -14.24 -14.33
N PHE A 73 -24.83 -14.31 -15.23
CA PHE A 73 -25.10 -13.24 -16.19
C PHE A 73 -25.60 -11.97 -15.50
N THR A 74 -26.36 -12.14 -14.43
CA THR A 74 -26.90 -11.04 -13.63
C THR A 74 -26.13 -10.93 -12.31
N SER A 75 -25.64 -9.73 -12.00
CA SER A 75 -25.09 -9.42 -10.69
C SER A 75 -26.18 -8.82 -9.79
N ARG A 76 -26.05 -9.03 -8.48
CA ARG A 76 -26.87 -8.31 -7.51
C ARG A 76 -26.45 -6.82 -7.52
N PRO A 77 -27.40 -5.89 -7.52
CA PRO A 77 -27.08 -4.48 -7.38
C PRO A 77 -26.44 -4.23 -6.01
N ILE A 78 -25.56 -3.24 -5.95
CA ILE A 78 -25.00 -2.77 -4.68
C ILE A 78 -26.14 -2.09 -3.91
N PRO A 79 -26.36 -2.43 -2.63
CA PRO A 79 -27.34 -1.74 -1.80
C PRO A 79 -27.06 -0.23 -1.74
N PRO A 80 -28.09 0.64 -1.90
CA PRO A 80 -27.90 2.09 -1.95
C PRO A 80 -27.19 2.67 -0.72
N GLU A 81 -27.41 2.10 0.45
CA GLU A 81 -26.75 2.49 1.70
C GLU A 81 -25.23 2.25 1.63
N ILE A 82 -24.78 1.12 1.10
CA ILE A 82 -23.34 0.81 0.94
C ILE A 82 -22.70 1.76 -0.08
N GLU A 83 -23.41 2.07 -1.18
CA GLU A 83 -22.92 3.04 -2.16
C GLU A 83 -22.80 4.44 -1.52
N ALA A 84 -23.79 4.86 -0.72
CA ALA A 84 -23.77 6.15 -0.05
C ALA A 84 -22.63 6.25 0.97
N ASP A 85 -22.40 5.20 1.77
CA ASP A 85 -21.32 5.15 2.75
C ASP A 85 -19.94 5.21 2.07
N TYR A 86 -19.74 4.43 1.00
CA TYR A 86 -18.51 4.47 0.21
C TYR A 86 -18.26 5.86 -0.37
N ARG A 87 -19.28 6.46 -0.97
CA ARG A 87 -19.20 7.82 -1.54
C ARG A 87 -18.87 8.86 -0.48
N SER A 88 -19.51 8.78 0.69
CA SER A 88 -19.23 9.65 1.83
C SER A 88 -17.79 9.53 2.30
N MET A 89 -17.25 8.30 2.41
CA MET A 89 -15.86 8.06 2.76
C MET A 89 -14.89 8.72 1.75
N ILE A 90 -15.14 8.56 0.45
CA ILE A 90 -14.32 9.17 -0.60
C ILE A 90 -14.35 10.69 -0.51
N TYR A 91 -15.51 11.31 -0.31
CA TYR A 91 -15.61 12.76 -0.16
C TYR A 91 -14.86 13.27 1.07
N ARG A 92 -14.89 12.55 2.20
CA ARG A 92 -14.09 12.91 3.38
C ARG A 92 -12.60 12.87 3.09
N LEU A 93 -12.11 11.83 2.42
CA LEU A 93 -10.70 11.73 2.03
C LEU A 93 -10.27 12.85 1.07
N MET A 94 -11.15 13.22 0.13
CA MET A 94 -10.88 14.33 -0.80
C MET A 94 -10.89 15.70 -0.11
N ALA A 95 -11.61 15.84 0.99
CA ALA A 95 -11.71 17.06 1.78
C ALA A 95 -10.54 17.25 2.77
N LEU A 96 -9.67 16.23 2.92
CA LEU A 96 -8.48 16.39 3.76
C LEU A 96 -7.56 17.46 3.17
N ASP A 97 -7.09 18.35 4.04
CA ASP A 97 -6.08 19.34 3.67
C ASP A 97 -4.83 18.67 3.12
N ARG A 98 -4.24 19.30 2.12
CA ARG A 98 -2.96 18.89 1.51
C ARG A 98 -1.90 19.93 1.87
N PRO A 99 -1.31 19.86 3.07
CA PRO A 99 -0.26 20.78 3.47
C PRO A 99 0.97 20.59 2.58
N GLU A 100 1.80 21.62 2.46
CA GLU A 100 3.07 21.57 1.72
C GLU A 100 3.99 20.48 2.30
N GLU A 101 4.01 20.36 3.63
CA GLU A 101 4.76 19.31 4.33
C GLU A 101 3.85 18.12 4.64
N PRO A 102 4.34 16.87 4.45
CA PRO A 102 3.57 15.67 4.77
C PRO A 102 3.16 15.62 6.25
N ARG A 103 1.94 15.22 6.52
CA ARG A 103 1.50 14.93 7.89
C ARG A 103 2.19 13.69 8.42
N THR A 104 2.79 13.78 9.60
CA THR A 104 3.36 12.64 10.29
C THR A 104 2.29 11.96 11.14
N LEU A 105 2.06 10.67 10.89
CA LEU A 105 1.27 9.81 11.76
C LEU A 105 2.21 9.08 12.72
N THR A 106 1.79 8.93 13.98
CA THR A 106 2.53 8.21 15.02
C THR A 106 1.73 7.02 15.51
N LEU A 107 2.41 6.02 16.02
CA LEU A 107 1.75 4.86 16.63
C LEU A 107 1.50 5.12 18.13
N ALA A 108 0.36 4.68 18.63
CA ALA A 108 0.14 4.56 20.07
C ALA A 108 1.13 3.54 20.68
N PRO A 109 1.43 3.59 21.98
CA PRO A 109 2.37 2.65 22.60
C PRO A 109 1.99 1.18 22.39
N ASP A 110 0.72 0.83 22.59
CA ASP A 110 0.15 -0.50 22.36
C ASP A 110 0.21 -0.93 20.88
N ALA A 111 -0.05 -0.01 19.95
CA ALA A 111 0.11 -0.23 18.52
C ALA A 111 1.59 -0.48 18.13
N THR A 112 2.52 0.21 18.81
CA THR A 112 3.96 0.02 18.61
C THR A 112 4.40 -1.36 19.09
N GLU A 113 3.93 -1.80 20.24
CA GLU A 113 4.21 -3.13 20.79
C GLU A 113 3.69 -4.22 19.85
N GLN A 114 2.45 -4.09 19.41
CA GLN A 114 1.82 -5.04 18.49
C GLN A 114 2.57 -5.18 17.17
N ILE A 115 2.96 -4.08 16.53
CA ILE A 115 3.72 -4.16 15.27
C ILE A 115 5.13 -4.71 15.48
N ALA A 116 5.73 -4.46 16.64
CA ALA A 116 7.04 -5.02 16.99
C ALA A 116 6.98 -6.55 17.17
N GLU A 117 5.95 -7.07 17.84
CA GLU A 117 5.72 -8.50 17.95
C GLU A 117 5.47 -9.15 16.58
N TYR A 118 4.64 -8.51 15.75
CA TYR A 118 4.37 -8.97 14.41
C TYR A 118 5.64 -8.97 13.54
N PHE A 119 6.48 -7.94 13.64
CA PHE A 119 7.78 -7.86 12.97
C PHE A 119 8.67 -9.04 13.36
N GLN A 120 8.81 -9.36 14.65
CA GLN A 120 9.61 -10.49 15.11
C GLN A 120 9.09 -11.84 14.61
N HIS A 121 7.76 -11.99 14.52
CA HIS A 121 7.15 -13.17 13.90
C HIS A 121 7.48 -13.26 12.42
N HIS A 122 7.38 -12.15 11.72
CA HIS A 122 7.68 -12.05 10.29
C HIS A 122 9.15 -12.33 9.98
N GLU A 123 10.09 -11.84 10.79
CA GLU A 123 11.52 -12.16 10.64
C GLU A 123 11.80 -13.67 10.75
N ARG A 124 11.13 -14.37 11.65
CA ARG A 124 11.22 -15.84 11.72
C ARG A 124 10.68 -16.54 10.47
N PHE A 125 9.59 -16.02 9.92
CA PHE A 125 9.04 -16.50 8.66
C PHE A 125 10.02 -16.34 7.51
N LEU A 126 10.73 -15.21 7.42
CA LEU A 126 11.69 -14.93 6.36
C LEU A 126 12.85 -15.92 6.27
N VAL A 127 13.34 -16.43 7.40
CA VAL A 127 14.42 -17.44 7.42
C VAL A 127 13.90 -18.88 7.31
N GLY A 128 12.59 -19.08 7.36
CA GLY A 128 11.93 -20.39 7.23
C GLY A 128 11.15 -20.51 5.92
N GLU A 129 9.85 -20.62 6.05
CA GLU A 129 8.92 -20.86 4.93
C GLU A 129 8.92 -19.73 3.89
N GLY A 130 9.18 -18.49 4.33
CA GLY A 130 9.19 -17.29 3.49
C GLY A 130 10.49 -17.06 2.71
N GLN A 131 11.49 -17.92 2.83
CA GLN A 131 12.81 -17.70 2.22
C GLN A 131 12.74 -17.49 0.70
N ALA A 132 11.88 -18.23 0.01
CA ALA A 132 11.70 -18.12 -1.44
C ALA A 132 11.16 -16.75 -1.91
N ILE A 133 10.49 -16.01 -1.03
CA ILE A 133 9.89 -14.69 -1.30
C ILE A 133 10.49 -13.60 -0.42
N SER A 134 11.66 -13.84 0.18
CA SER A 134 12.27 -12.95 1.18
C SER A 134 12.50 -11.53 0.67
N ASP A 135 12.84 -11.35 -0.60
CA ASP A 135 13.00 -10.03 -1.22
C ASP A 135 11.73 -9.19 -1.16
N TRP A 136 10.59 -9.80 -1.47
CA TRP A 136 9.28 -9.16 -1.36
C TRP A 136 8.87 -9.02 0.11
N ALA A 137 8.95 -10.10 0.85
CA ALA A 137 8.48 -10.16 2.22
C ALA A 137 9.26 -9.22 3.16
N SER A 138 10.54 -8.94 2.87
CA SER A 138 11.32 -7.94 3.63
C SER A 138 10.75 -6.50 3.57
N LYS A 139 9.89 -6.18 2.60
CA LYS A 139 9.22 -4.88 2.48
C LYS A 139 7.80 -4.87 3.03
N TYR A 140 7.33 -6.03 3.42
CA TYR A 140 5.93 -6.26 3.75
C TYR A 140 5.46 -5.51 5.01
N ILE A 141 6.27 -5.41 6.05
CA ILE A 141 5.94 -4.63 7.26
C ILE A 141 5.67 -3.15 6.91
N GLY A 142 6.48 -2.59 6.01
CA GLY A 142 6.24 -1.23 5.50
C GLY A 142 4.91 -1.10 4.73
N ALA A 143 4.49 -2.15 4.03
CA ALA A 143 3.18 -2.19 3.37
C ALA A 143 2.04 -2.25 4.41
N VAL A 144 2.16 -3.05 5.46
CA VAL A 144 1.18 -3.12 6.56
C VAL A 144 1.03 -1.75 7.24
N LEU A 145 2.12 -1.05 7.52
CA LEU A 145 2.07 0.29 8.09
C LEU A 145 1.39 1.31 7.16
N ARG A 146 1.58 1.22 5.85
CA ARG A 146 0.84 2.03 4.88
C ARG A 146 -0.65 1.72 4.86
N ILE A 147 -1.02 0.44 4.94
CA ILE A 147 -2.43 0.02 5.06
C ILE A 147 -3.03 0.61 6.35
N ALA A 148 -2.30 0.56 7.47
CA ALA A 148 -2.75 1.16 8.72
C ALA A 148 -2.96 2.68 8.59
N GLY A 149 -2.05 3.39 7.92
CA GLY A 149 -2.20 4.81 7.62
C GLY A 149 -3.43 5.11 6.76
N LEU A 150 -3.71 4.29 5.74
CA LEU A 150 -4.90 4.43 4.91
C LEU A 150 -6.19 4.17 5.70
N ILE A 151 -6.25 3.11 6.52
CA ILE A 151 -7.40 2.83 7.40
C ILE A 151 -7.62 4.03 8.33
N HIS A 152 -6.56 4.50 8.98
CA HIS A 152 -6.64 5.66 9.88
C HIS A 152 -7.19 6.89 9.16
N ALA A 153 -6.70 7.20 7.95
CA ALA A 153 -7.18 8.33 7.14
C ALA A 153 -8.66 8.21 6.77
N THR A 154 -9.18 6.99 6.52
CA THR A 154 -10.61 6.79 6.22
C THR A 154 -11.52 7.08 7.40
N GLU A 155 -11.01 6.96 8.63
CA GLU A 155 -11.73 7.13 9.88
C GLU A 155 -11.47 8.50 10.53
N MET A 156 -10.42 9.19 10.09
CA MET A 156 -10.03 10.49 10.63
C MET A 156 -11.12 11.54 10.38
N GLN A 157 -11.48 12.27 11.43
CA GLN A 157 -12.17 13.55 11.29
C GLN A 157 -11.15 14.61 10.82
N PRO A 158 -11.57 15.72 10.20
CA PRO A 158 -10.66 16.77 9.70
C PRO A 158 -9.63 17.26 10.73
N GLU A 159 -10.01 17.30 12.01
CA GLU A 159 -9.16 17.67 13.16
C GLU A 159 -8.73 16.45 13.99
N GLY A 160 -8.76 15.26 13.39
CA GLY A 160 -8.51 13.99 14.10
C GLY A 160 -7.08 13.83 14.59
N SER A 161 -6.93 12.98 15.59
CA SER A 161 -5.63 12.65 16.17
C SER A 161 -4.69 12.04 15.13
N PRO A 162 -3.42 12.42 15.07
CA PRO A 162 -2.43 11.78 14.20
C PRO A 162 -1.95 10.42 14.74
N ILE A 163 -2.59 9.87 15.76
CA ILE A 163 -2.15 8.66 16.46
C ILE A 163 -2.92 7.44 15.94
N ILE A 164 -2.19 6.49 15.37
CA ILE A 164 -2.72 5.19 14.92
C ILE A 164 -2.83 4.27 16.15
N THR A 165 -4.02 3.69 16.33
CA THR A 165 -4.33 2.81 17.46
C THR A 165 -3.97 1.35 17.18
N GLU A 166 -3.88 0.52 18.23
CA GLU A 166 -3.72 -0.93 18.15
C GLU A 166 -4.81 -1.57 17.25
N ALA A 167 -6.08 -1.17 17.41
CA ALA A 167 -7.18 -1.70 16.61
C ALA A 167 -6.97 -1.44 15.11
N THR A 168 -6.39 -0.31 14.73
CA THR A 168 -6.06 0.00 13.33
C THR A 168 -4.92 -0.89 12.83
N ILE A 169 -3.89 -1.13 13.64
CA ILE A 169 -2.78 -2.06 13.31
C ILE A 169 -3.30 -3.48 13.15
N THR A 170 -4.16 -3.96 14.06
CA THR A 170 -4.79 -5.29 13.95
C THR A 170 -5.48 -5.48 12.60
N ARG A 171 -6.29 -4.51 12.19
CA ARG A 171 -6.99 -4.57 10.89
C ARG A 171 -6.02 -4.53 9.70
N ALA A 172 -4.97 -3.73 9.79
CA ALA A 172 -3.96 -3.66 8.75
C ALA A 172 -3.21 -4.99 8.60
N ILE A 173 -2.87 -5.66 9.71
CA ILE A 173 -2.26 -6.99 9.71
C ILE A 173 -3.22 -8.01 9.07
N CYS A 174 -4.51 -8.01 9.46
CA CYS A 174 -5.51 -8.93 8.89
C CYS A 174 -5.65 -8.75 7.37
N ILE A 175 -5.67 -7.50 6.87
CA ILE A 175 -5.71 -7.24 5.41
C ILE A 175 -4.41 -7.73 4.77
N GLY A 176 -3.30 -7.52 5.43
CA GLY A 176 -2.01 -7.95 4.92
C GLY A 176 -1.87 -9.48 4.84
N GLN A 177 -2.46 -10.25 5.72
CA GLN A 177 -2.42 -11.72 5.71
C GLN A 177 -3.30 -12.35 4.61
N TYR A 178 -4.14 -11.58 3.93
CA TYR A 178 -4.95 -12.03 2.81
C TYR A 178 -4.12 -12.21 1.55
#